data_6d7d04305e3ddb9e930de34777013d4d
#
_entry.id   6d7d04305e3ddb9e930de34777013d4d
#
_cell.length_a   1.000
_cell.length_b   1.000
_cell.length_c   1.000
_cell.angle_alpha   90.00
_cell.angle_beta   90.00
_cell.angle_gamma   90.00
#
_symmetry.space_group_name_H-M   'P 1'
#
loop_
_entity.id
_entity.type
_entity.pdbx_description
1 polymer ?
#
loop_
_entity_poly.entity_id
_entity_poly.type
_entity_poly.pdbx_seq_one_letter_code
_entity_poly.pdbx_strand_id
1 'polypeptide(L)'
;MVTEKVAELLCAQVLVIDNQGVAIASSKPELVGLAFNYICSKEAIDYLRVPLPFEEASVGEVIVGQPLNGEVISPRLAQVLVELVINQTAVIDALPNQHQLKNKFIYDLLHGLIKDEATVLRYSKLLGLDLSPPRAVILIDAADYILESSSSQQRDRETIEAQVRRRAQLVIGSVVGFFHLPNDTICAYIGDGEVAVLKASDTKNLGSWANCGDVPEQSSSSWGANLTALNRAAGALLVRLRADTGASISIGIGRYHPGIRGLARSYQDARVALSLGCRFHDRNQVHCLDRLGIAAFIGVADEQTKIELATYLLSPLDHEPELLATLDAFFASDLSPSSTASRLSIHRNTLSYRLDKITSLTGLEPRRFDDAVQIRLALLLRKL
;
A
#
# COMPACT_ATOMS: atom_id res chain seq x y z
N MET A 1 -22.09 -22.41 -6.86
CA MET A 1 -22.05 -21.94 -5.47
C MET A 1 -23.45 -21.92 -4.81
N VAL A 2 -24.45 -21.10 -5.22
CA VAL A 2 -25.81 -21.11 -4.63
C VAL A 2 -26.52 -22.43 -4.90
N THR A 3 -26.54 -22.90 -6.14
CA THR A 3 -27.15 -24.17 -6.57
C THR A 3 -26.56 -25.39 -5.85
N GLU A 4 -25.27 -25.41 -5.64
CA GLU A 4 -24.58 -26.50 -4.92
C GLU A 4 -24.97 -26.50 -3.44
N LYS A 5 -25.02 -25.32 -2.80
CA LYS A 5 -25.36 -25.20 -1.38
C LYS A 5 -26.83 -25.55 -1.10
N VAL A 6 -27.74 -25.15 -1.99
CA VAL A 6 -29.15 -25.55 -1.90
C VAL A 6 -29.32 -27.05 -2.16
N ALA A 7 -28.57 -27.61 -3.13
CA ALA A 7 -28.59 -29.04 -3.43
C ALA A 7 -28.08 -29.89 -2.25
N GLU A 8 -27.03 -29.41 -1.56
CA GLU A 8 -26.47 -30.05 -0.37
C GLU A 8 -27.48 -30.06 0.79
N LEU A 9 -28.11 -28.89 1.06
CA LEU A 9 -29.08 -28.73 2.15
C LEU A 9 -30.38 -29.52 1.94
N LEU A 10 -30.83 -29.64 0.69
CA LEU A 10 -32.05 -30.35 0.34
C LEU A 10 -31.81 -31.81 -0.05
N CYS A 11 -30.54 -32.26 -0.10
CA CYS A 11 -30.13 -33.57 -0.63
C CYS A 11 -30.79 -33.87 -1.99
N ALA A 12 -30.98 -32.83 -2.83
CA ALA A 12 -31.73 -32.93 -4.07
C ALA A 12 -31.01 -32.23 -5.21
N GLN A 13 -31.31 -32.63 -6.45
CA GLN A 13 -30.80 -31.92 -7.61
C GLN A 13 -31.47 -30.55 -7.71
N VAL A 14 -30.67 -29.49 -7.98
CA VAL A 14 -31.14 -28.12 -8.11
C VAL A 14 -30.69 -27.54 -9.43
N LEU A 15 -31.63 -26.90 -10.12
CA LEU A 15 -31.44 -26.18 -11.39
C LEU A 15 -31.98 -24.75 -11.25
N VAL A 16 -31.37 -23.80 -11.90
CA VAL A 16 -31.91 -22.45 -12.09
C VAL A 16 -32.18 -22.28 -13.57
N ILE A 17 -33.40 -21.93 -13.92
CA ILE A 17 -33.81 -21.67 -15.29
C ILE A 17 -34.17 -20.21 -15.47
N ASP A 18 -33.90 -19.68 -16.66
CA ASP A 18 -34.33 -18.34 -17.09
C ASP A 18 -35.79 -18.33 -17.52
N ASN A 19 -36.30 -17.14 -17.92
CA ASN A 19 -37.65 -16.96 -18.41
C ASN A 19 -37.94 -17.69 -19.76
N GLN A 20 -36.87 -18.18 -20.41
CA GLN A 20 -36.98 -18.99 -21.64
C GLN A 20 -36.95 -20.50 -21.35
N GLY A 21 -36.80 -20.87 -20.09
CA GLY A 21 -36.72 -22.26 -19.66
C GLY A 21 -35.36 -22.92 -19.93
N VAL A 22 -34.28 -22.15 -20.08
CA VAL A 22 -32.95 -22.67 -20.25
C VAL A 22 -32.23 -22.73 -18.89
N ALA A 23 -31.54 -23.82 -18.59
CA ALA A 23 -30.80 -23.99 -17.35
C ALA A 23 -29.54 -23.09 -17.36
N ILE A 24 -29.54 -22.03 -16.55
CA ILE A 24 -28.43 -21.10 -16.40
C ILE A 24 -27.44 -21.49 -15.30
N ALA A 25 -27.90 -22.28 -14.31
CA ALA A 25 -27.05 -22.87 -13.31
C ALA A 25 -27.62 -24.21 -12.85
N SER A 26 -26.74 -25.13 -12.42
CA SER A 26 -27.13 -26.47 -11.99
C SER A 26 -26.17 -27.04 -10.95
N SER A 27 -26.67 -27.87 -10.03
CA SER A 27 -25.85 -28.73 -9.18
C SER A 27 -25.12 -29.84 -9.97
N LYS A 28 -25.60 -30.14 -11.18
CA LYS A 28 -24.91 -31.00 -12.16
C LYS A 28 -24.45 -30.11 -13.35
N PRO A 29 -23.14 -29.86 -13.53
CA PRO A 29 -22.62 -28.98 -14.58
C PRO A 29 -23.06 -29.35 -16.02
N GLU A 30 -23.34 -30.63 -16.26
CA GLU A 30 -23.70 -31.19 -17.55
C GLU A 30 -25.07 -30.69 -18.05
N LEU A 31 -25.90 -30.14 -17.18
CA LEU A 31 -27.25 -29.68 -17.49
C LEU A 31 -27.32 -28.18 -17.82
N VAL A 32 -26.24 -27.44 -17.62
CA VAL A 32 -26.18 -26.00 -17.92
C VAL A 32 -26.23 -25.77 -19.42
N GLY A 33 -27.11 -24.86 -19.85
CA GLY A 33 -27.33 -24.56 -21.26
C GLY A 33 -28.40 -25.43 -21.95
N LEU A 34 -28.96 -26.44 -21.26
CA LEU A 34 -30.02 -27.29 -21.81
C LEU A 34 -31.41 -26.71 -21.49
N ALA A 35 -32.36 -26.90 -22.43
CA ALA A 35 -33.74 -26.54 -22.18
C ALA A 35 -34.39 -27.47 -21.14
N PHE A 36 -35.14 -26.91 -20.21
CA PHE A 36 -35.78 -27.67 -19.12
C PHE A 36 -36.69 -28.78 -19.61
N ASN A 37 -37.46 -28.53 -20.70
CA ASN A 37 -38.29 -29.56 -21.32
C ASN A 37 -37.52 -30.77 -21.83
N TYR A 38 -36.26 -30.58 -22.26
CA TYR A 38 -35.38 -31.67 -22.66
C TYR A 38 -34.87 -32.47 -21.44
N ILE A 39 -34.60 -31.77 -20.34
CA ILE A 39 -34.19 -32.40 -19.05
C ILE A 39 -35.32 -33.26 -18.50
N CYS A 40 -36.56 -32.71 -18.45
CA CYS A 40 -37.74 -33.45 -18.00
C CYS A 40 -38.10 -34.68 -18.87
N SER A 41 -37.80 -34.63 -20.15
CA SER A 41 -38.08 -35.78 -21.05
C SER A 41 -37.13 -36.95 -20.82
N LYS A 42 -35.96 -36.73 -20.26
CA LYS A 42 -34.94 -37.76 -19.95
C LYS A 42 -35.09 -38.35 -18.56
N GLU A 43 -35.51 -37.53 -17.60
CA GLU A 43 -35.67 -37.92 -16.20
C GLU A 43 -37.17 -37.74 -15.85
N ALA A 44 -37.91 -38.84 -15.74
CA ALA A 44 -39.33 -38.84 -15.30
C ALA A 44 -39.43 -38.52 -13.80
N ILE A 45 -39.05 -37.31 -13.38
CA ILE A 45 -38.98 -36.89 -11.99
C ILE A 45 -39.94 -35.73 -11.80
N ASP A 46 -40.72 -35.75 -10.71
CA ASP A 46 -41.49 -34.61 -10.24
C ASP A 46 -40.56 -33.52 -9.70
N TYR A 47 -40.59 -32.38 -10.31
CA TYR A 47 -39.80 -31.21 -9.93
C TYR A 47 -40.65 -30.16 -9.21
N LEU A 48 -40.12 -29.65 -8.09
CA LEU A 48 -40.70 -28.52 -7.40
C LEU A 48 -40.18 -27.23 -8.03
N ARG A 49 -41.09 -26.31 -8.39
CA ARG A 49 -40.73 -25.00 -8.96
C ARG A 49 -40.87 -23.91 -7.91
N VAL A 50 -39.80 -23.12 -7.73
CA VAL A 50 -39.74 -21.99 -6.83
C VAL A 50 -39.41 -20.74 -7.67
N PRO A 51 -40.35 -19.77 -7.78
CA PRO A 51 -40.09 -18.57 -8.55
C PRO A 51 -38.98 -17.72 -7.90
N LEU A 52 -38.18 -17.06 -8.74
CA LEU A 52 -37.16 -16.12 -8.32
C LEU A 52 -37.67 -14.69 -8.58
N PRO A 53 -38.20 -13.99 -7.57
CA PRO A 53 -38.59 -12.59 -7.70
C PRO A 53 -37.34 -11.69 -7.66
N PHE A 54 -37.25 -10.72 -8.57
CA PHE A 54 -36.30 -9.62 -8.56
C PHE A 54 -37.01 -8.31 -8.84
N GLU A 55 -37.02 -7.38 -7.88
CA GLU A 55 -37.67 -6.05 -7.89
C GLU A 55 -39.18 -6.08 -8.18
N GLU A 56 -39.90 -6.64 -8.75
CA GLU A 56 -41.32 -6.77 -9.13
C GLU A 56 -41.54 -7.69 -10.36
N ALA A 57 -40.44 -8.24 -10.93
CA ALA A 57 -40.48 -9.16 -12.06
C ALA A 57 -39.92 -10.53 -11.67
N SER A 58 -40.48 -11.59 -12.23
CA SER A 58 -39.86 -12.93 -12.11
C SER A 58 -38.72 -13.04 -13.13
N VAL A 59 -37.50 -13.23 -12.65
CA VAL A 59 -36.29 -13.32 -13.51
C VAL A 59 -36.04 -14.76 -13.94
N GLY A 60 -36.69 -15.74 -13.27
CA GLY A 60 -36.50 -17.15 -13.55
C GLY A 60 -37.11 -18.01 -12.46
N GLU A 61 -36.80 -19.30 -12.46
CA GLU A 61 -37.29 -20.27 -11.47
C GLU A 61 -36.13 -21.17 -10.96
N VAL A 62 -36.16 -21.50 -9.68
CA VAL A 62 -35.37 -22.59 -9.12
C VAL A 62 -36.15 -23.87 -9.17
N ILE A 63 -35.60 -24.87 -9.78
CA ILE A 63 -36.17 -26.20 -9.95
C ILE A 63 -35.47 -27.13 -8.98
N VAL A 64 -36.21 -27.75 -8.09
CA VAL A 64 -35.73 -28.71 -7.09
C VAL A 64 -36.26 -30.09 -7.42
N GLY A 65 -35.35 -31.06 -7.62
CA GLY A 65 -35.70 -32.45 -7.87
C GLY A 65 -36.11 -33.18 -6.59
N GLN A 66 -36.48 -34.45 -6.72
CA GLN A 66 -36.78 -35.27 -5.56
C GLN A 66 -35.51 -35.54 -4.71
N PRO A 67 -35.63 -35.50 -3.39
CA PRO A 67 -34.50 -35.80 -2.52
C PRO A 67 -33.99 -37.24 -2.68
N LEU A 68 -32.67 -37.37 -2.68
CA LEU A 68 -32.01 -38.67 -2.79
C LEU A 68 -32.19 -39.59 -1.55
N ASN A 69 -32.58 -38.95 -0.42
CA ASN A 69 -32.81 -39.63 0.85
C ASN A 69 -34.26 -40.15 1.03
N GLY A 70 -35.14 -39.96 0.04
CA GLY A 70 -36.53 -40.40 0.08
C GLY A 70 -37.44 -39.55 0.98
N GLU A 71 -36.97 -38.44 1.52
CA GLU A 71 -37.78 -37.50 2.30
C GLU A 71 -38.64 -36.62 1.37
N VAL A 72 -39.85 -36.25 1.84
CA VAL A 72 -40.72 -35.35 1.09
C VAL A 72 -40.43 -33.91 1.47
N ILE A 73 -39.89 -33.13 0.55
CA ILE A 73 -39.69 -31.71 0.75
C ILE A 73 -41.01 -30.97 0.57
N SER A 74 -41.46 -30.23 1.59
CA SER A 74 -42.60 -29.38 1.43
C SER A 74 -42.24 -28.18 0.54
N PRO A 75 -43.14 -27.76 -0.40
CA PRO A 75 -42.89 -26.60 -1.29
C PRO A 75 -42.51 -25.34 -0.52
N ARG A 76 -43.14 -25.15 0.62
CA ARG A 76 -42.90 -23.99 1.50
C ARG A 76 -41.47 -24.02 2.13
N LEU A 77 -41.00 -25.21 2.50
CA LEU A 77 -39.64 -25.36 3.04
C LEU A 77 -38.58 -25.08 1.96
N ALA A 78 -38.76 -25.61 0.75
CA ALA A 78 -37.89 -25.35 -0.37
C ALA A 78 -37.84 -23.86 -0.73
N GLN A 79 -39.00 -23.19 -0.76
CA GLN A 79 -39.07 -21.76 -1.02
C GLN A 79 -38.30 -20.95 0.04
N VAL A 80 -38.54 -21.21 1.32
CA VAL A 80 -37.90 -20.50 2.43
C VAL A 80 -36.39 -20.74 2.41
N LEU A 81 -35.93 -21.94 2.11
CA LEU A 81 -34.48 -22.26 2.03
C LEU A 81 -33.83 -21.58 0.83
N VAL A 82 -34.45 -21.56 -0.33
CA VAL A 82 -33.98 -20.85 -1.51
C VAL A 82 -33.87 -19.35 -1.24
N GLU A 83 -34.92 -18.74 -0.68
CA GLU A 83 -34.92 -17.32 -0.31
C GLU A 83 -33.85 -17.00 0.74
N LEU A 84 -33.67 -17.86 1.75
CA LEU A 84 -32.66 -17.69 2.78
C LEU A 84 -31.24 -17.75 2.20
N VAL A 85 -30.95 -18.70 1.32
CA VAL A 85 -29.63 -18.83 0.69
C VAL A 85 -29.35 -17.67 -0.25
N ILE A 86 -30.35 -17.20 -1.03
CA ILE A 86 -30.21 -16.03 -1.90
C ILE A 86 -29.97 -14.78 -1.06
N ASN A 87 -30.77 -14.57 -0.02
CA ASN A 87 -30.60 -13.40 0.86
C ASN A 87 -29.27 -13.44 1.61
N GLN A 88 -28.81 -14.59 2.09
CA GLN A 88 -27.47 -14.72 2.69
C GLN A 88 -26.37 -14.39 1.69
N THR A 89 -26.50 -14.85 0.45
CA THR A 89 -25.48 -14.54 -0.58
C THR A 89 -25.49 -13.06 -0.93
N ALA A 90 -26.66 -12.45 -1.11
CA ALA A 90 -26.79 -11.02 -1.36
C ALA A 90 -26.26 -10.16 -0.19
N VAL A 91 -26.52 -10.57 1.06
CA VAL A 91 -25.99 -9.89 2.25
C VAL A 91 -24.47 -10.05 2.35
N ILE A 92 -23.92 -11.23 2.03
CA ILE A 92 -22.47 -11.46 2.02
C ILE A 92 -21.79 -10.61 0.93
N ASP A 93 -22.39 -10.50 -0.25
CA ASP A 93 -21.88 -9.68 -1.35
C ASP A 93 -22.05 -8.17 -1.08
N ALA A 94 -23.07 -7.77 -0.32
CA ALA A 94 -23.30 -6.39 0.12
C ALA A 94 -22.43 -5.98 1.32
N LEU A 95 -21.94 -6.94 2.13
CA LEU A 95 -21.01 -6.65 3.22
C LEU A 95 -19.64 -6.29 2.61
N PRO A 96 -19.10 -5.10 2.97
CA PRO A 96 -17.75 -4.76 2.52
C PRO A 96 -16.80 -5.86 2.98
N ASN A 97 -16.11 -6.47 2.03
CA ASN A 97 -15.11 -7.49 2.30
C ASN A 97 -14.11 -6.93 3.32
N GLN A 98 -13.67 -7.77 4.26
CA GLN A 98 -12.68 -7.37 5.29
C GLN A 98 -11.49 -6.61 4.72
N HIS A 99 -11.07 -6.96 3.49
CA HIS A 99 -10.03 -6.23 2.76
C HIS A 99 -10.45 -4.80 2.37
N GLN A 100 -11.70 -4.57 2.01
CA GLN A 100 -12.19 -3.23 1.68
C GLN A 100 -12.28 -2.34 2.91
N LEU A 101 -12.75 -2.89 4.04
CA LEU A 101 -12.76 -2.18 5.32
C LEU A 101 -11.35 -1.81 5.78
N LYS A 102 -10.41 -2.74 5.64
CA LYS A 102 -8.99 -2.49 5.93
C LYS A 102 -8.41 -1.40 5.02
N ASN A 103 -8.63 -1.50 3.71
CA ASN A 103 -8.13 -0.51 2.75
C ASN A 103 -8.70 0.88 3.04
N LYS A 104 -10.01 0.97 3.30
CA LYS A 104 -10.67 2.23 3.68
C LYS A 104 -10.11 2.79 4.99
N PHE A 105 -9.96 1.96 6.02
CA PHE A 105 -9.40 2.39 7.29
C PHE A 105 -7.97 2.94 7.13
N ILE A 106 -7.10 2.25 6.37
CA ILE A 106 -5.74 2.72 6.11
C ILE A 106 -5.75 3.99 5.28
N TYR A 107 -6.61 4.09 4.26
CA TYR A 107 -6.81 5.33 3.49
C TYR A 107 -7.16 6.51 4.41
N ASP A 108 -8.20 6.35 5.25
CA ASP A 108 -8.66 7.39 6.17
C ASP A 108 -7.57 7.80 7.19
N LEU A 109 -6.79 6.82 7.66
CA LEU A 109 -5.66 7.03 8.57
C LEU A 109 -4.54 7.85 7.90
N LEU A 110 -4.14 7.48 6.69
CA LEU A 110 -3.05 8.13 5.96
C LEU A 110 -3.41 9.54 5.49
N HIS A 111 -4.69 9.78 5.21
CA HIS A 111 -5.19 11.12 4.85
C HIS A 111 -5.57 11.98 6.07
N GLY A 112 -5.35 11.47 7.29
CA GLY A 112 -5.63 12.22 8.52
C GLY A 112 -7.12 12.51 8.76
N LEU A 113 -8.01 11.71 8.17
CA LEU A 113 -9.46 11.86 8.31
C LEU A 113 -9.94 11.39 9.71
N ILE A 114 -9.20 10.49 10.35
CA ILE A 114 -9.47 10.03 11.72
C ILE A 114 -8.56 10.79 12.67
N LYS A 115 -9.12 11.72 13.44
CA LYS A 115 -8.35 12.60 14.35
C LYS A 115 -8.13 12.02 15.74
N ASP A 116 -8.99 11.11 16.16
CA ASP A 116 -8.97 10.54 17.51
C ASP A 116 -8.15 9.24 17.54
N GLU A 117 -7.08 9.26 18.33
CA GLU A 117 -6.15 8.13 18.47
C GLU A 117 -6.81 6.90 19.11
N ALA A 118 -7.71 7.11 20.08
CA ALA A 118 -8.44 6.01 20.72
C ALA A 118 -9.35 5.29 19.69
N THR A 119 -9.96 6.04 18.80
CA THR A 119 -10.75 5.51 17.70
C THR A 119 -9.88 4.70 16.71
N VAL A 120 -8.70 5.20 16.34
CA VAL A 120 -7.75 4.47 15.48
C VAL A 120 -7.35 3.15 16.12
N LEU A 121 -6.97 3.15 17.40
CA LEU A 121 -6.58 1.93 18.13
C LEU A 121 -7.72 0.92 18.25
N ARG A 122 -8.97 1.38 18.42
CA ARG A 122 -10.14 0.51 18.46
C ARG A 122 -10.39 -0.15 17.11
N TYR A 123 -10.39 0.61 16.01
CA TYR A 123 -10.59 0.06 14.67
C TYR A 123 -9.45 -0.85 14.22
N SER A 124 -8.20 -0.51 14.56
CA SER A 124 -7.06 -1.36 14.24
C SER A 124 -7.19 -2.75 14.89
N LYS A 125 -7.60 -2.81 16.18
CA LYS A 125 -7.86 -4.07 16.89
C LYS A 125 -8.98 -4.87 16.25
N LEU A 126 -10.09 -4.24 15.87
CA LEU A 126 -11.21 -4.91 15.19
C LEU A 126 -10.81 -5.50 13.84
N LEU A 127 -9.87 -4.85 13.12
CA LEU A 127 -9.34 -5.31 11.84
C LEU A 127 -8.14 -6.25 11.98
N GLY A 128 -7.72 -6.58 13.20
CA GLY A 128 -6.55 -7.42 13.46
C GLY A 128 -5.22 -6.77 13.08
N LEU A 129 -5.14 -5.43 13.11
CA LEU A 129 -3.96 -4.66 12.74
C LEU A 129 -3.23 -4.18 13.99
N ASP A 130 -1.95 -4.53 14.13
CA ASP A 130 -1.10 -4.00 15.19
C ASP A 130 -0.41 -2.71 14.72
N LEU A 131 -0.83 -1.57 15.25
CA LEU A 131 -0.23 -0.26 15.01
C LEU A 131 0.72 0.19 16.12
N SER A 132 0.99 -0.67 17.12
CA SER A 132 1.86 -0.34 18.25
C SER A 132 3.33 -0.14 17.87
N PRO A 133 3.94 -0.94 16.94
CA PRO A 133 5.31 -0.72 16.52
C PRO A 133 5.46 0.58 15.73
N PRO A 134 6.62 1.27 15.87
CA PRO A 134 6.95 2.42 15.03
C PRO A 134 6.96 2.02 13.56
N ARG A 135 6.25 2.76 12.71
CA ARG A 135 6.11 2.43 11.27
C ARG A 135 6.43 3.62 10.40
N ALA A 136 7.11 3.36 9.28
CA ALA A 136 7.25 4.28 8.16
C ALA A 136 6.35 3.83 7.00
N VAL A 137 5.94 4.78 6.17
CA VAL A 137 5.10 4.51 5.00
C VAL A 137 5.99 4.38 3.76
N ILE A 138 5.79 3.28 3.04
CA ILE A 138 6.28 3.09 1.68
C ILE A 138 5.07 3.20 0.77
N LEU A 139 5.13 4.07 -0.23
CA LEU A 139 4.10 4.24 -1.25
C LEU A 139 4.58 3.63 -2.55
N ILE A 140 3.84 2.68 -3.10
CA ILE A 140 4.14 2.00 -4.36
C ILE A 140 3.17 2.51 -5.40
N ASP A 141 3.68 3.19 -6.42
CA ASP A 141 2.94 3.53 -7.64
C ASP A 141 3.09 2.37 -8.62
N ALA A 142 2.01 1.65 -8.82
CA ALA A 142 1.86 0.57 -9.78
C ALA A 142 0.68 0.83 -10.75
N ALA A 143 0.39 2.12 -11.03
CA ALA A 143 -0.74 2.53 -11.85
C ALA A 143 -0.69 1.90 -13.24
N ASP A 144 0.49 1.83 -13.86
CA ASP A 144 0.69 1.22 -15.18
C ASP A 144 0.27 -0.26 -15.20
N TYR A 145 0.39 -0.99 -14.07
CA TYR A 145 -0.05 -2.38 -13.95
C TYR A 145 -1.51 -2.49 -13.50
N ILE A 146 -1.88 -1.76 -12.45
CA ILE A 146 -3.19 -1.92 -11.80
C ILE A 146 -4.31 -1.35 -12.67
N LEU A 147 -4.08 -0.18 -13.30
CA LEU A 147 -5.07 0.56 -14.08
C LEU A 147 -5.00 0.29 -15.58
N GLU A 148 -4.03 -0.51 -16.05
CA GLU A 148 -3.88 -0.83 -17.47
C GLU A 148 -5.20 -1.36 -18.04
N SER A 149 -5.84 -0.54 -18.84
CA SER A 149 -7.04 -0.90 -19.58
C SER A 149 -6.65 -1.82 -20.71
N SER A 150 -6.93 -3.11 -20.59
CA SER A 150 -6.93 -3.98 -21.75
C SER A 150 -7.91 -3.37 -22.76
N SER A 151 -7.41 -2.98 -23.91
CA SER A 151 -8.10 -2.31 -25.01
C SER A 151 -9.19 -3.18 -25.63
N SER A 152 -10.27 -3.41 -24.91
CA SER A 152 -11.49 -4.01 -25.44
C SER A 152 -12.67 -3.15 -25.00
N GLN A 153 -13.20 -2.42 -25.96
CA GLN A 153 -14.46 -1.70 -25.94
C GLN A 153 -15.57 -2.58 -25.35
N GLN A 154 -16.36 -2.02 -24.43
CA GLN A 154 -17.51 -2.63 -23.78
C GLN A 154 -17.22 -3.68 -22.68
N ARG A 155 -16.56 -3.26 -21.59
CA ARG A 155 -16.62 -4.01 -20.32
C ARG A 155 -17.47 -3.24 -19.32
N ASP A 156 -18.34 -3.97 -18.63
CA ASP A 156 -19.14 -3.42 -17.54
C ASP A 156 -18.22 -2.88 -16.42
N ARG A 157 -18.65 -1.81 -15.79
CA ARG A 157 -17.92 -1.10 -14.72
C ARG A 157 -17.50 -2.05 -13.58
N GLU A 158 -18.34 -3.01 -13.23
CA GLU A 158 -18.07 -4.05 -12.22
C GLU A 158 -16.88 -4.95 -12.59
N THR A 159 -16.75 -5.29 -13.88
CA THR A 159 -15.65 -6.12 -14.37
C THR A 159 -14.31 -5.38 -14.26
N ILE A 160 -14.30 -4.07 -14.51
CA ILE A 160 -13.11 -3.22 -14.40
C ILE A 160 -12.69 -3.10 -12.92
N GLU A 161 -13.62 -2.85 -12.01
CA GLU A 161 -13.32 -2.75 -10.58
C GLU A 161 -12.80 -4.07 -10.00
N ALA A 162 -13.37 -5.19 -10.40
CA ALA A 162 -12.91 -6.53 -10.01
C ALA A 162 -11.47 -6.80 -10.50
N GLN A 163 -11.14 -6.36 -11.73
CA GLN A 163 -9.83 -6.51 -12.32
C GLN A 163 -8.77 -5.66 -11.62
N VAL A 164 -9.08 -4.39 -11.32
CA VAL A 164 -8.25 -3.48 -10.53
C VAL A 164 -7.96 -4.09 -9.15
N ARG A 165 -9.01 -4.58 -8.49
CA ARG A 165 -8.89 -5.22 -7.17
C ARG A 165 -7.98 -6.44 -7.20
N ARG A 166 -8.14 -7.31 -8.21
CA ARG A 166 -7.30 -8.50 -8.38
C ARG A 166 -5.83 -8.14 -8.60
N ARG A 167 -5.54 -7.15 -9.47
CA ARG A 167 -4.18 -6.71 -9.74
C ARG A 167 -3.54 -6.05 -8.51
N ALA A 168 -4.28 -5.21 -7.79
CA ALA A 168 -3.83 -4.64 -6.52
C ALA A 168 -3.49 -5.74 -5.49
N GLN A 169 -4.29 -6.80 -5.40
CA GLN A 169 -4.02 -7.94 -4.53
C GLN A 169 -2.75 -8.70 -4.93
N LEU A 170 -2.44 -8.82 -6.20
CA LEU A 170 -1.17 -9.44 -6.66
C LEU A 170 0.03 -8.61 -6.20
N VAL A 171 -0.02 -7.28 -6.36
CA VAL A 171 1.04 -6.38 -5.85
C VAL A 171 1.20 -6.52 -4.33
N ILE A 172 0.09 -6.51 -3.57
CA ILE A 172 0.10 -6.69 -2.12
C ILE A 172 0.69 -8.06 -1.75
N GLY A 173 0.31 -9.12 -2.45
CA GLY A 173 0.84 -10.46 -2.24
C GLY A 173 2.36 -10.56 -2.43
N SER A 174 2.90 -9.90 -3.47
CA SER A 174 4.35 -9.81 -3.71
C SER A 174 5.07 -9.07 -2.59
N VAL A 175 4.49 -7.96 -2.09
CA VAL A 175 5.06 -7.19 -0.97
C VAL A 175 5.09 -8.02 0.32
N VAL A 176 3.96 -8.65 0.67
CA VAL A 176 3.86 -9.49 1.88
C VAL A 176 4.80 -10.69 1.78
N GLY A 177 4.88 -11.34 0.61
CA GLY A 177 5.81 -12.44 0.34
C GLY A 177 7.28 -12.03 0.40
N PHE A 178 7.61 -10.78 0.06
CA PHE A 178 8.98 -10.24 0.14
C PHE A 178 9.43 -10.04 1.59
N PHE A 179 8.61 -9.45 2.42
CA PHE A 179 8.97 -9.15 3.81
C PHE A 179 8.83 -10.33 4.79
N HIS A 180 8.10 -11.39 4.42
CA HIS A 180 7.93 -12.65 5.16
C HIS A 180 7.37 -12.57 6.60
N LEU A 181 7.07 -11.38 7.13
CA LEU A 181 6.54 -11.21 8.48
C LEU A 181 5.20 -10.46 8.44
N PRO A 182 4.09 -11.16 8.70
CA PRO A 182 2.74 -10.59 8.53
C PRO A 182 2.43 -9.43 9.49
N ASN A 183 3.01 -9.41 10.70
CA ASN A 183 2.76 -8.37 11.68
C ASN A 183 3.61 -7.10 11.48
N ASP A 184 4.70 -7.20 10.72
CA ASP A 184 5.61 -6.09 10.46
C ASP A 184 5.19 -5.23 9.28
N THR A 185 4.33 -5.76 8.42
CA THR A 185 3.98 -5.16 7.16
C THR A 185 2.47 -5.12 6.98
N ILE A 186 1.90 -3.95 7.00
CA ILE A 186 0.48 -3.72 6.73
C ILE A 186 0.36 -3.11 5.34
N CYS A 187 -0.29 -3.79 4.41
CA CYS A 187 -0.49 -3.32 3.04
C CYS A 187 -1.94 -2.99 2.79
N ALA A 188 -2.20 -1.91 2.04
CA ALA A 188 -3.53 -1.51 1.61
C ALA A 188 -3.50 -0.88 0.21
N TYR A 189 -4.46 -1.21 -0.62
CA TYR A 189 -4.72 -0.47 -1.85
C TYR A 189 -5.48 0.81 -1.49
N ILE A 190 -4.95 1.97 -1.87
CA ILE A 190 -5.50 3.28 -1.49
C ILE A 190 -6.14 4.05 -2.64
N GLY A 191 -6.25 3.44 -3.83
CA GLY A 191 -6.79 4.06 -5.04
C GLY A 191 -5.72 4.47 -6.03
N ASP A 192 -6.11 4.93 -7.21
CA ASP A 192 -5.26 5.51 -8.27
C ASP A 192 -4.04 4.65 -8.68
N GLY A 193 -4.13 3.32 -8.47
CA GLY A 193 -3.01 2.41 -8.74
C GLY A 193 -1.95 2.39 -7.66
N GLU A 194 -2.18 3.05 -6.52
CA GLU A 194 -1.24 3.15 -5.41
C GLU A 194 -1.50 2.11 -4.33
N VAL A 195 -0.43 1.49 -3.83
CA VAL A 195 -0.42 0.58 -2.68
C VAL A 195 0.41 1.20 -1.56
N ALA A 196 -0.20 1.43 -0.41
CA ALA A 196 0.47 1.88 0.79
C ALA A 196 0.94 0.68 1.63
N VAL A 197 2.18 0.75 2.10
CA VAL A 197 2.81 -0.25 2.96
C VAL A 197 3.28 0.43 4.24
N LEU A 198 2.68 0.08 5.36
CA LEU A 198 3.10 0.53 6.68
C LEU A 198 4.12 -0.48 7.22
N LYS A 199 5.41 -0.20 7.04
CA LYS A 199 6.49 -1.09 7.44
C LYS A 199 6.99 -0.73 8.83
N ALA A 200 6.98 -1.70 9.74
CA ALA A 200 7.64 -1.53 11.03
C ALA A 200 9.16 -1.38 10.81
N SER A 201 9.74 -0.35 11.42
CA SER A 201 11.13 0.04 11.19
C SER A 201 12.10 -0.55 12.20
N ASP A 202 11.61 -1.08 13.31
CA ASP A 202 12.42 -1.61 14.41
C ASP A 202 12.40 -3.14 14.44
N THR A 203 12.50 -3.78 13.28
CA THR A 203 12.41 -5.22 13.18
C THR A 203 13.74 -5.86 12.83
N LYS A 204 13.93 -7.09 13.35
CA LYS A 204 15.11 -7.93 13.05
C LYS A 204 15.33 -8.15 11.55
N ASN A 205 14.29 -8.03 10.74
CA ASN A 205 14.38 -8.17 9.29
C ASN A 205 15.08 -7.00 8.60
N LEU A 206 14.96 -5.77 9.12
CA LEU A 206 15.70 -4.63 8.59
C LEU A 206 17.17 -4.67 9.04
N GLY A 207 17.48 -5.30 10.17
CA GLY A 207 18.85 -5.50 10.64
C GLY A 207 19.73 -6.22 9.62
N SER A 208 19.22 -7.23 8.91
CA SER A 208 19.97 -7.92 7.85
C SER A 208 20.30 -7.02 6.65
N TRP A 209 19.48 -6.00 6.38
CA TRP A 209 19.69 -5.02 5.31
C TRP A 209 20.55 -3.83 5.76
N ALA A 210 20.60 -3.53 7.07
CA ALA A 210 21.46 -2.49 7.64
C ALA A 210 22.94 -2.91 7.63
N ASN A 211 23.24 -4.19 7.87
CA ASN A 211 24.59 -4.69 8.10
C ASN A 211 25.37 -5.05 6.82
N CYS A 212 24.88 -4.82 5.63
CA CYS A 212 25.59 -5.05 4.39
C CYS A 212 26.47 -3.84 3.99
N GLY A 213 27.69 -3.78 4.51
CA GLY A 213 28.82 -2.97 4.02
C GLY A 213 28.99 -1.61 4.69
N ASP A 214 30.16 -1.45 5.31
CA ASP A 214 30.92 -0.22 5.60
C ASP A 214 30.22 1.04 6.15
N VAL A 215 29.33 0.86 7.15
CA VAL A 215 28.95 1.99 8.00
C VAL A 215 29.48 1.72 9.39
N PRO A 216 30.36 2.61 9.97
CA PRO A 216 30.86 2.45 11.33
C PRO A 216 29.70 2.41 12.32
N GLU A 217 29.74 1.46 13.24
CA GLU A 217 28.77 1.23 14.32
C GLU A 217 28.59 2.40 15.31
N GLN A 218 29.25 3.51 15.10
CA GLN A 218 29.27 4.66 16.00
C GLN A 218 28.75 5.90 15.32
N SER A 219 27.46 6.05 15.22
CA SER A 219 26.89 7.39 15.31
C SER A 219 25.39 7.39 15.11
N SER A 220 24.74 8.07 16.02
CA SER A 220 23.54 8.86 15.81
C SER A 220 22.30 8.16 15.32
N SER A 221 21.27 8.31 16.11
CA SER A 221 19.87 8.04 15.84
C SER A 221 19.61 6.77 15.02
N SER A 222 19.12 5.75 15.66
CA SER A 222 18.69 4.48 15.07
C SER A 222 17.84 4.64 13.80
N TRP A 223 17.29 5.83 13.56
CA TRP A 223 16.44 6.19 12.43
C TRP A 223 17.18 6.42 11.11
N GLY A 224 18.35 7.03 11.11
CA GLY A 224 19.15 7.19 9.89
C GLY A 224 19.61 5.85 9.32
N ALA A 225 20.08 4.95 10.20
CA ALA A 225 20.42 3.58 9.83
C ALA A 225 19.20 2.80 9.33
N ASN A 226 18.05 2.97 9.97
CA ASN A 226 16.79 2.33 9.58
C ASN A 226 16.28 2.84 8.22
N LEU A 227 16.40 4.13 7.92
CA LEU A 227 16.03 4.68 6.62
C LEU A 227 16.94 4.15 5.50
N THR A 228 18.24 4.03 5.74
CA THR A 228 19.18 3.43 4.78
C THR A 228 18.85 1.95 4.54
N ALA A 229 18.55 1.19 5.58
CA ALA A 229 18.12 -0.20 5.47
C ALA A 229 16.80 -0.32 4.72
N LEU A 230 15.84 0.56 5.01
CA LEU A 230 14.54 0.60 4.34
C LEU A 230 14.67 0.94 2.85
N ASN A 231 15.57 1.85 2.50
CA ASN A 231 15.90 2.18 1.11
C ASN A 231 16.46 0.98 0.34
N ARG A 232 17.39 0.23 0.94
CA ARG A 232 17.94 -0.99 0.33
C ARG A 232 16.86 -2.05 0.15
N ALA A 233 16.05 -2.27 1.17
CA ALA A 233 14.93 -3.22 1.10
C ALA A 233 13.92 -2.81 0.01
N ALA A 234 13.58 -1.52 -0.09
CA ALA A 234 12.69 -1.02 -1.12
C ALA A 234 13.28 -1.16 -2.54
N GLY A 235 14.61 -1.01 -2.70
CA GLY A 235 15.30 -1.28 -3.98
C GLY A 235 15.17 -2.74 -4.41
N ALA A 236 15.37 -3.68 -3.48
CA ALA A 236 15.18 -5.10 -3.76
C ALA A 236 13.71 -5.46 -4.00
N LEU A 237 12.78 -4.86 -3.25
CA LEU A 237 11.34 -5.00 -3.47
C LEU A 237 10.94 -4.49 -4.86
N LEU A 238 11.47 -3.36 -5.30
CA LEU A 238 11.22 -2.81 -6.63
C LEU A 238 11.61 -3.80 -7.74
N VAL A 239 12.79 -4.40 -7.63
CA VAL A 239 13.25 -5.42 -8.60
C VAL A 239 12.28 -6.61 -8.62
N ARG A 240 11.84 -7.07 -7.46
CA ARG A 240 10.88 -8.16 -7.33
C ARG A 240 9.53 -7.80 -7.96
N LEU A 241 8.96 -6.64 -7.61
CA LEU A 241 7.67 -6.20 -8.13
C LEU A 241 7.69 -6.06 -9.66
N ARG A 242 8.78 -5.52 -10.23
CA ARG A 242 8.95 -5.42 -11.68
C ARG A 242 9.04 -6.80 -12.35
N ALA A 243 9.70 -7.76 -11.73
CA ALA A 243 9.74 -9.13 -12.23
C ALA A 243 8.35 -9.81 -12.19
N ASP A 244 7.59 -9.57 -11.12
CA ASP A 244 6.27 -10.19 -10.93
C ASP A 244 5.17 -9.55 -11.81
N THR A 245 5.28 -8.25 -12.14
CA THR A 245 4.25 -7.49 -12.89
C THR A 245 4.61 -7.22 -14.35
N GLY A 246 5.89 -7.17 -14.68
CA GLY A 246 6.36 -6.73 -16.00
C GLY A 246 6.15 -5.24 -16.31
N ALA A 247 5.65 -4.45 -15.36
CA ALA A 247 5.26 -3.05 -15.55
C ALA A 247 6.23 -2.06 -14.92
N SER A 248 6.04 -0.77 -15.23
CA SER A 248 6.74 0.34 -14.61
C SER A 248 6.21 0.54 -13.18
N ILE A 249 7.11 0.52 -12.20
CA ILE A 249 6.75 0.73 -10.78
C ILE A 249 7.74 1.72 -10.18
N SER A 250 7.23 2.66 -9.41
CA SER A 250 8.04 3.60 -8.63
C SER A 250 7.68 3.51 -7.14
N ILE A 251 8.64 3.74 -6.26
CA ILE A 251 8.44 3.63 -4.83
C ILE A 251 8.85 4.95 -4.15
N GLY A 252 7.94 5.52 -3.35
CA GLY A 252 8.23 6.64 -2.45
C GLY A 252 8.38 6.14 -1.01
N ILE A 253 9.40 6.61 -0.28
CA ILE A 253 9.60 6.29 1.13
C ILE A 253 9.44 7.55 1.96
N GLY A 254 8.53 7.48 2.95
CA GLY A 254 8.33 8.51 3.93
C GLY A 254 9.26 8.35 5.13
N ARG A 255 9.62 9.47 5.74
CA ARG A 255 10.36 9.47 7.01
C ARG A 255 9.46 8.95 8.12
N TYR A 256 10.07 8.41 9.14
CA TYR A 256 9.35 8.09 10.36
C TYR A 256 8.96 9.38 11.12
N HIS A 257 7.73 9.40 11.56
CA HIS A 257 7.22 10.40 12.49
C HIS A 257 6.58 9.69 13.69
N PRO A 258 6.82 10.13 14.93
CA PRO A 258 6.34 9.45 16.12
C PRO A 258 4.81 9.51 16.24
N GLY A 259 4.24 8.44 16.82
CA GLY A 259 2.82 8.32 17.10
C GLY A 259 1.97 7.97 15.88
N ILE A 260 0.70 7.70 16.12
CA ILE A 260 -0.25 7.28 15.07
C ILE A 260 -0.48 8.39 14.05
N ARG A 261 -0.52 9.65 14.50
CA ARG A 261 -0.62 10.81 13.60
C ARG A 261 0.61 10.98 12.70
N GLY A 262 1.74 10.42 13.12
CA GLY A 262 2.97 10.39 12.33
C GLY A 262 2.82 9.59 11.03
N LEU A 263 1.91 8.62 10.96
CA LEU A 263 1.66 7.86 9.74
C LEU A 263 1.14 8.72 8.59
N ALA A 264 0.26 9.68 8.87
CA ALA A 264 -0.21 10.61 7.85
C ALA A 264 0.92 11.51 7.31
N ARG A 265 1.82 11.98 8.18
CA ARG A 265 3.00 12.75 7.78
C ARG A 265 3.98 11.90 6.97
N SER A 266 4.23 10.67 7.41
CA SER A 266 5.08 9.72 6.67
C SER A 266 4.52 9.44 5.28
N TYR A 267 3.20 9.30 5.15
CA TYR A 267 2.53 9.15 3.86
C TYR A 267 2.72 10.38 2.97
N GLN A 268 2.55 11.58 3.52
CA GLN A 268 2.78 12.83 2.77
C GLN A 268 4.22 12.93 2.28
N ASP A 269 5.21 12.61 3.13
CA ASP A 269 6.61 12.55 2.74
C ASP A 269 6.83 11.56 1.58
N ALA A 270 6.28 10.35 1.68
CA ALA A 270 6.39 9.32 0.64
C ALA A 270 5.77 9.78 -0.68
N ARG A 271 4.59 10.41 -0.62
CA ARG A 271 3.87 10.92 -1.79
C ARG A 271 4.62 12.07 -2.47
N VAL A 272 5.16 13.00 -1.68
CA VAL A 272 5.98 14.10 -2.20
C VAL A 272 7.27 13.57 -2.80
N ALA A 273 7.94 12.62 -2.11
CA ALA A 273 9.16 11.98 -2.62
C ALA A 273 8.90 11.28 -3.96
N LEU A 274 7.80 10.54 -4.07
CA LEU A 274 7.40 9.87 -5.30
C LEU A 274 7.11 10.87 -6.44
N SER A 275 6.27 11.88 -6.17
CA SER A 275 5.89 12.90 -7.15
C SER A 275 7.08 13.70 -7.67
N LEU A 276 7.94 14.19 -6.77
CA LEU A 276 9.15 14.93 -7.15
C LEU A 276 10.19 14.03 -7.79
N GLY A 277 10.36 12.82 -7.25
CA GLY A 277 11.29 11.84 -7.79
C GLY A 277 10.96 11.48 -9.23
N CYS A 278 9.73 11.15 -9.55
CA CYS A 278 9.28 10.85 -10.91
C CYS A 278 9.35 12.07 -11.84
N ARG A 279 9.31 13.29 -11.30
CA ARG A 279 9.39 14.54 -12.09
C ARG A 279 10.82 14.97 -12.41
N PHE A 280 11.75 14.82 -11.46
CA PHE A 280 13.13 15.31 -11.59
C PHE A 280 14.16 14.21 -11.85
N HIS A 281 13.77 12.96 -11.60
CA HIS A 281 14.57 11.77 -11.86
C HIS A 281 13.76 10.79 -12.71
N ASP A 282 14.32 9.62 -12.96
CA ASP A 282 13.64 8.60 -13.76
C ASP A 282 12.54 7.87 -12.96
N ARG A 283 11.52 7.38 -13.68
CA ARG A 283 10.59 6.39 -13.16
C ARG A 283 11.31 5.07 -12.90
N ASN A 284 10.64 4.11 -12.29
CA ASN A 284 11.21 2.79 -11.93
C ASN A 284 12.33 2.86 -10.89
N GLN A 285 12.26 3.82 -9.98
CA GLN A 285 13.23 4.01 -8.92
C GLN A 285 12.57 4.15 -7.55
N VAL A 286 13.41 4.08 -6.51
CA VAL A 286 13.04 4.37 -5.13
C VAL A 286 13.41 5.82 -4.82
N HIS A 287 12.44 6.59 -4.37
CA HIS A 287 12.58 8.01 -4.07
C HIS A 287 12.38 8.28 -2.57
N CYS A 288 13.23 9.10 -1.99
CA CYS A 288 13.14 9.60 -0.61
C CYS A 288 13.44 11.10 -0.62
N LEU A 289 12.78 11.87 0.23
CA LEU A 289 12.97 13.32 0.29
C LEU A 289 14.42 13.73 0.55
N ASP A 290 15.11 13.04 1.45
CA ASP A 290 16.50 13.29 1.81
C ASP A 290 17.49 13.07 0.65
N ARG A 291 17.13 12.27 -0.35
CA ARG A 291 17.94 11.98 -1.54
C ARG A 291 17.60 12.85 -2.76
N LEU A 292 16.52 13.60 -2.71
CA LEU A 292 16.13 14.50 -3.79
C LEU A 292 16.94 15.80 -3.82
N GLY A 293 17.82 16.00 -2.84
CA GLY A 293 18.69 17.16 -2.78
C GLY A 293 17.91 18.48 -2.76
N ILE A 294 18.33 19.43 -3.56
CA ILE A 294 17.71 20.77 -3.68
C ILE A 294 16.24 20.64 -4.13
N ALA A 295 15.91 19.64 -4.96
CA ALA A 295 14.57 19.45 -5.49
C ALA A 295 13.53 19.26 -4.37
N ALA A 296 13.90 18.63 -3.24
CA ALA A 296 13.03 18.50 -2.09
C ALA A 296 12.63 19.85 -1.49
N PHE A 297 13.59 20.77 -1.33
CA PHE A 297 13.31 22.11 -0.78
C PHE A 297 12.49 23.01 -1.71
N ILE A 298 12.66 22.83 -3.02
CA ILE A 298 11.91 23.59 -4.03
C ILE A 298 10.50 23.03 -4.18
N GLY A 299 10.36 21.71 -4.23
CA GLY A 299 9.13 21.04 -4.59
C GLY A 299 8.15 20.82 -3.43
N VAL A 300 8.62 20.81 -2.19
CA VAL A 300 7.75 20.75 -1.00
C VAL A 300 7.06 22.11 -0.83
N ALA A 301 5.73 22.12 -0.82
CA ALA A 301 4.97 23.37 -0.68
C ALA A 301 4.88 23.82 0.78
N ASP A 302 4.77 22.87 1.72
CA ASP A 302 4.58 23.15 3.14
C ASP A 302 5.90 23.57 3.81
N GLU A 303 5.86 24.73 4.46
CA GLU A 303 7.03 25.32 5.14
C GLU A 303 7.48 24.48 6.33
N GLN A 304 6.54 23.92 7.10
CA GLN A 304 6.85 23.08 8.23
C GLN A 304 7.60 21.81 7.79
N THR A 305 7.17 21.19 6.71
CA THR A 305 7.86 20.02 6.11
C THR A 305 9.28 20.37 5.66
N LYS A 306 9.51 21.59 5.12
CA LYS A 306 10.86 22.05 4.77
C LYS A 306 11.76 22.22 6.00
N ILE A 307 11.22 22.80 7.08
CA ILE A 307 11.94 22.98 8.36
C ILE A 307 12.28 21.63 8.96
N GLU A 308 11.32 20.69 8.96
CA GLU A 308 11.54 19.33 9.45
C GLU A 308 12.60 18.58 8.63
N LEU A 309 12.59 18.75 7.29
CA LEU A 309 13.61 18.18 6.42
C LEU A 309 15.00 18.78 6.71
N ALA A 310 15.06 20.11 6.86
CA ALA A 310 16.30 20.83 7.19
C ALA A 310 16.87 20.36 8.56
N THR A 311 15.98 20.23 9.56
CA THR A 311 16.35 19.76 10.89
C THR A 311 16.86 18.31 10.82
N TYR A 312 16.19 17.44 10.08
CA TYR A 312 16.60 16.05 9.89
C TYR A 312 17.99 15.95 9.24
N LEU A 313 18.24 16.69 8.16
CA LEU A 313 19.52 16.66 7.44
C LEU A 313 20.71 17.14 8.28
N LEU A 314 20.48 18.12 9.15
CA LEU A 314 21.54 18.69 10.00
C LEU A 314 21.58 18.13 11.41
N SER A 315 20.64 17.26 11.82
CA SER A 315 20.60 16.66 13.16
C SER A 315 21.88 15.94 13.57
N PRO A 316 22.64 15.28 12.66
CA PRO A 316 23.93 14.70 13.03
C PRO A 316 24.98 15.71 13.52
N LEU A 317 24.77 17.01 13.26
CA LEU A 317 25.67 18.09 13.68
C LEU A 317 25.21 18.78 14.97
N ASP A 318 24.09 18.41 15.59
CA ASP A 318 23.54 19.10 16.75
C ASP A 318 24.44 19.09 17.98
N HIS A 319 25.25 18.06 18.12
CA HIS A 319 26.25 17.93 19.19
C HIS A 319 27.66 18.39 18.79
N GLU A 320 27.81 18.99 17.61
CA GLU A 320 29.10 19.39 17.05
C GLU A 320 29.08 20.91 16.67
N PRO A 321 29.02 21.81 17.66
CA PRO A 321 28.88 23.25 17.40
C PRO A 321 30.04 23.82 16.58
N GLU A 322 31.23 23.24 16.68
CA GLU A 322 32.40 23.66 15.90
C GLU A 322 32.22 23.37 14.40
N LEU A 323 31.51 22.28 14.05
CA LEU A 323 31.24 21.94 12.65
C LEU A 323 30.19 22.89 12.06
N LEU A 324 29.17 23.24 12.83
CA LEU A 324 28.17 24.24 12.42
C LEU A 324 28.81 25.61 12.20
N ALA A 325 29.68 26.06 13.13
CA ALA A 325 30.45 27.30 12.98
C ALA A 325 31.38 27.24 11.74
N THR A 326 31.95 26.07 11.46
CA THR A 326 32.78 25.85 10.27
C THR A 326 31.96 26.00 8.98
N LEU A 327 30.74 25.46 8.90
CA LEU A 327 29.84 25.63 7.76
C LEU A 327 29.45 27.09 7.56
N ASP A 328 29.02 27.77 8.62
CA ASP A 328 28.68 29.22 8.54
C ASP A 328 29.86 30.05 8.04
N ALA A 329 31.08 29.81 8.52
CA ALA A 329 32.29 30.51 8.06
C ALA A 329 32.64 30.13 6.62
N PHE A 330 32.48 28.87 6.21
CA PHE A 330 32.79 28.37 4.88
C PHE A 330 31.87 29.00 3.82
N PHE A 331 30.58 29.06 4.09
CA PHE A 331 29.62 29.72 3.21
C PHE A 331 29.76 31.24 3.20
N ALA A 332 30.11 31.86 4.34
CA ALA A 332 30.38 33.32 4.40
C ALA A 332 31.70 33.72 3.73
N SER A 333 32.56 32.76 3.39
CA SER A 333 33.82 32.93 2.66
C SER A 333 33.74 32.42 1.23
N ASP A 334 32.53 32.33 0.65
CA ASP A 334 32.26 31.90 -0.72
C ASP A 334 32.93 30.56 -1.07
N LEU A 335 32.84 29.58 -0.15
CA LEU A 335 33.42 28.24 -0.28
C LEU A 335 34.96 28.24 -0.44
N SER A 336 35.64 29.32 -0.05
CA SER A 336 37.10 29.46 -0.14
C SER A 336 37.79 28.83 1.08
N PRO A 337 38.54 27.71 0.94
CA PRO A 337 39.20 27.08 2.08
C PRO A 337 40.24 27.99 2.77
N SER A 338 40.97 28.78 1.98
CA SER A 338 41.99 29.68 2.51
C SER A 338 41.41 30.79 3.37
N SER A 339 40.36 31.45 2.85
CA SER A 339 39.66 32.54 3.57
C SER A 339 38.95 32.00 4.82
N THR A 340 38.37 30.82 4.73
CA THR A 340 37.68 30.16 5.87
C THR A 340 38.69 29.80 6.98
N ALA A 341 39.83 29.18 6.63
CA ALA A 341 40.84 28.81 7.59
C ALA A 341 41.41 30.05 8.32
N SER A 342 41.65 31.12 7.57
CA SER A 342 42.07 32.39 8.14
C SER A 342 41.01 33.01 9.06
N ARG A 343 39.74 32.99 8.64
CA ARG A 343 38.60 33.52 9.42
C ARG A 343 38.38 32.79 10.74
N LEU A 344 38.56 31.46 10.71
CA LEU A 344 38.45 30.59 11.92
C LEU A 344 39.74 30.50 12.73
N SER A 345 40.82 31.13 12.25
CA SER A 345 42.15 31.05 12.89
C SER A 345 42.63 29.60 13.10
N ILE A 346 42.39 28.72 12.10
CA ILE A 346 42.78 27.31 12.08
C ILE A 346 43.69 27.00 10.89
N HIS A 347 44.43 25.89 11.01
CA HIS A 347 45.20 25.40 9.86
C HIS A 347 44.28 24.80 8.78
N ARG A 348 44.71 24.92 7.51
CA ARG A 348 43.93 24.38 6.36
C ARG A 348 43.62 22.88 6.49
N ASN A 349 44.53 22.10 7.09
CA ASN A 349 44.30 20.67 7.30
C ASN A 349 43.22 20.41 8.34
N THR A 350 43.11 21.25 9.38
CA THR A 350 42.04 21.18 10.38
C THR A 350 40.70 21.51 9.74
N LEU A 351 40.67 22.51 8.84
CA LEU A 351 39.46 22.82 8.07
C LEU A 351 39.05 21.64 7.19
N SER A 352 40.02 21.05 6.44
CA SER A 352 39.71 19.86 5.61
C SER A 352 39.14 18.72 6.44
N TYR A 353 39.77 18.40 7.57
CA TYR A 353 39.27 17.36 8.48
C TYR A 353 37.81 17.65 8.96
N ARG A 354 37.52 18.90 9.33
CA ARG A 354 36.16 19.28 9.75
C ARG A 354 35.14 19.14 8.63
N LEU A 355 35.46 19.54 7.39
CA LEU A 355 34.59 19.37 6.23
C LEU A 355 34.38 17.88 5.89
N ASP A 356 35.44 17.07 5.96
CA ASP A 356 35.34 15.62 5.75
C ASP A 356 34.50 14.95 6.84
N LYS A 357 34.63 15.40 8.10
CA LYS A 357 33.77 14.95 9.21
C LYS A 357 32.31 15.31 9.00
N ILE A 358 32.01 16.51 8.50
CA ILE A 358 30.64 16.92 8.13
C ILE A 358 30.08 15.97 7.07
N THR A 359 30.87 15.68 6.02
CA THR A 359 30.47 14.74 4.96
C THR A 359 30.16 13.35 5.53
N SER A 360 31.02 12.87 6.42
CA SER A 360 30.82 11.53 7.03
C SER A 360 29.56 11.47 7.91
N LEU A 361 29.21 12.55 8.60
CA LEU A 361 28.05 12.62 9.49
C LEU A 361 26.74 12.85 8.74
N THR A 362 26.74 13.73 7.73
CA THR A 362 25.51 14.16 7.03
C THR A 362 25.28 13.45 5.69
N GLY A 363 26.34 12.84 5.13
CA GLY A 363 26.33 12.31 3.76
C GLY A 363 26.38 13.40 2.68
N LEU A 364 26.49 14.70 3.06
CA LEU A 364 26.52 15.83 2.14
C LEU A 364 27.94 16.44 2.12
N GLU A 365 28.52 16.62 0.93
CA GLU A 365 29.86 17.18 0.75
C GLU A 365 29.82 18.72 0.58
N PRO A 366 30.24 19.50 1.58
CA PRO A 366 30.12 20.97 1.53
C PRO A 366 30.90 21.64 0.38
N ARG A 367 31.84 20.93 -0.26
CA ARG A 367 32.62 21.44 -1.40
C ARG A 367 31.91 21.23 -2.75
N ARG A 368 30.89 20.34 -2.80
CA ARG A 368 30.07 20.13 -4.01
C ARG A 368 28.95 21.16 -4.06
N PHE A 369 28.74 21.77 -5.20
CA PHE A 369 27.78 22.87 -5.37
C PHE A 369 26.36 22.49 -4.89
N ASP A 370 25.83 21.37 -5.36
CA ASP A 370 24.47 20.93 -5.02
C ASP A 370 24.30 20.65 -3.53
N ASP A 371 25.25 19.94 -2.93
CA ASP A 371 25.26 19.63 -1.49
C ASP A 371 25.45 20.90 -0.65
N ALA A 372 26.32 21.82 -1.10
CA ALA A 372 26.54 23.12 -0.48
C ALA A 372 25.25 23.97 -0.44
N VAL A 373 24.53 24.04 -1.56
CA VAL A 373 23.24 24.73 -1.63
C VAL A 373 22.21 24.07 -0.72
N GLN A 374 22.17 22.75 -0.69
CA GLN A 374 21.25 21.99 0.17
C GLN A 374 21.54 22.26 1.65
N ILE A 375 22.81 22.19 2.07
CA ILE A 375 23.23 22.51 3.45
C ILE A 375 22.91 23.96 3.80
N ARG A 376 23.18 24.90 2.87
CA ARG A 376 22.90 26.34 3.09
C ARG A 376 21.42 26.61 3.28
N LEU A 377 20.54 26.01 2.46
CA LEU A 377 19.10 26.11 2.61
C LEU A 377 18.65 25.51 3.95
N ALA A 378 19.18 24.37 4.34
CA ALA A 378 18.86 23.73 5.61
C ALA A 378 19.27 24.62 6.81
N LEU A 379 20.46 25.24 6.77
CA LEU A 379 20.92 26.18 7.80
C LEU A 379 20.01 27.42 7.91
N LEU A 380 19.50 27.93 6.78
CA LEU A 380 18.58 29.07 6.79
C LEU A 380 17.22 28.69 7.37
N LEU A 381 16.65 27.56 6.95
CA LEU A 381 15.35 27.11 7.41
C LEU A 381 15.33 26.74 8.90
N ARG A 382 16.44 26.25 9.46
CA ARG A 382 16.56 25.98 10.91
C ARG A 382 16.54 27.25 11.80
N LYS A 383 16.74 28.42 11.21
CA LYS A 383 16.72 29.70 11.92
C LYS A 383 15.32 30.33 11.97
N LEU A 384 14.38 29.77 11.17
CA LEU A 384 12.97 30.14 11.19
C LEU A 384 12.22 29.40 12.30
#